data_e2b364026cc0a0da50a640fb71aaf3a8
#
_entry.id   e2b364026cc0a0da50a640fb71aaf3a8
#
_cell.length_a   1.000
_cell.length_b   1.000
_cell.length_c   1.000
_cell.angle_alpha   90.00
_cell.angle_beta   90.00
_cell.angle_gamma   90.00
#
_symmetry.space_group_name_H-M   'P 1'
#
loop_
_entity.id
_entity.type
_entity.pdbx_description
1 polymer ?
#
loop_
_entity_poly.entity_id
_entity_poly.type
_entity_poly.pdbx_seq_one_letter_code
_entity_poly.pdbx_strand_id
1 'polypeptide(L)'
;MGFEILHEDARTQARLGRLTTAHGVVDTPVFMEVGTLGTVKALEPRDLVETKAQVVLGTTYHLMLRPGPEVLAAAGGLHRFMRWDGPILTDSGGFQVFSLAKMRKFTEEGCRFNSHLDGHEFFLGPKESMAMQKVIGSDIAMVFDECLPYPCDRDRAESSVARTIRWAQVSKGQPHAEGQQVFGIVQGGVYDDLRRRCAEELVKIGFDGYAIGGVSVGEPEECMYQAVDASVPYLPKDKPRYVMGLGVMHQMAECVARGVDMFDCVIPTRIARHGTAITRKGNVAIKAAKWIYDQGPVEEGCECYCCRNFTRSYVRHLLACDEILGLRLLTIHNVHALNRFMADLRESIRADAFGDFLAQVRSYRN
;
A
#
# COMPACT_ATOMS: atom_id res chain seq x y z
N MET A 1 1.27 15.60 -15.67
CA MET A 1 1.23 14.40 -14.80
C MET A 1 0.36 13.38 -15.48
N GLY A 2 0.68 12.08 -15.38
CA GLY A 2 -0.07 11.05 -16.08
C GLY A 2 0.58 9.68 -15.94
N PHE A 3 -0.08 8.68 -16.47
CA PHE A 3 0.39 7.30 -16.51
C PHE A 3 0.61 6.88 -17.96
N GLU A 4 1.79 6.32 -18.25
CA GLU A 4 2.20 5.83 -19.55
C GLU A 4 2.49 4.33 -19.46
N ILE A 5 1.94 3.53 -20.37
CA ILE A 5 2.30 2.11 -20.52
C ILE A 5 3.52 2.02 -21.43
N LEU A 6 4.59 1.43 -20.93
CA LEU A 6 5.87 1.29 -21.63
C LEU A 6 6.00 -0.06 -22.34
N HIS A 7 5.41 -1.12 -21.77
CA HIS A 7 5.45 -2.48 -22.31
C HIS A 7 4.29 -3.32 -21.72
N GLU A 8 3.73 -4.21 -22.50
CA GLU A 8 2.71 -5.18 -22.07
C GLU A 8 3.21 -6.59 -22.34
N ASP A 9 3.08 -7.51 -21.36
CA ASP A 9 3.42 -8.91 -21.53
C ASP A 9 2.46 -9.60 -22.52
N ALA A 10 3.01 -10.34 -23.47
CA ALA A 10 2.21 -10.94 -24.55
C ALA A 10 1.27 -12.09 -24.09
N ARG A 11 1.50 -12.67 -22.90
CA ARG A 11 0.81 -13.87 -22.41
C ARG A 11 -0.14 -13.60 -21.23
N THR A 12 0.01 -12.45 -20.58
CA THR A 12 -0.79 -12.06 -19.41
C THR A 12 -1.27 -10.61 -19.54
N GLN A 13 -1.89 -10.06 -18.50
CA GLN A 13 -2.21 -8.63 -18.45
C GLN A 13 -1.12 -7.81 -17.72
N ALA A 14 0.04 -8.42 -17.41
CA ALA A 14 1.14 -7.73 -16.78
C ALA A 14 1.68 -6.62 -17.69
N ARG A 15 1.99 -5.46 -17.09
CA ARG A 15 2.45 -4.31 -17.85
C ARG A 15 3.50 -3.51 -17.08
N LEU A 16 4.44 -2.94 -17.81
CA LEU A 16 5.31 -1.88 -17.33
C LEU A 16 4.64 -0.54 -17.56
N GLY A 17 4.64 0.31 -16.56
CA GLY A 17 4.14 1.65 -16.67
C GLY A 17 5.06 2.66 -16.00
N ARG A 18 4.75 3.92 -16.26
CA ARG A 18 5.42 5.06 -15.64
C ARG A 18 4.40 6.07 -15.19
N LEU A 19 4.36 6.31 -13.88
CA LEU A 19 3.48 7.30 -13.27
C LEU A 19 4.31 8.56 -12.94
N THR A 20 3.95 9.69 -13.54
CA THR A 20 4.57 10.98 -13.25
C THR A 20 3.78 11.74 -12.21
N THR A 21 4.43 12.09 -11.09
CA THR A 21 3.89 12.89 -9.99
C THR A 21 4.60 14.23 -9.85
N ALA A 22 4.17 15.06 -8.92
CA ALA A 22 4.82 16.35 -8.65
C ALA A 22 6.23 16.18 -8.04
N HIS A 23 6.48 15.08 -7.30
CA HIS A 23 7.75 14.83 -6.62
C HIS A 23 8.56 13.70 -7.25
N GLY A 24 8.27 13.33 -8.48
CA GLY A 24 9.09 12.36 -9.21
C GLY A 24 8.30 11.36 -10.05
N VAL A 25 9.04 10.45 -10.61
CA VAL A 25 8.53 9.40 -11.49
C VAL A 25 8.55 8.06 -10.76
N VAL A 26 7.49 7.28 -10.94
CA VAL A 26 7.33 5.94 -10.35
C VAL A 26 7.24 4.93 -11.48
N ASP A 27 8.18 3.99 -11.53
CA ASP A 27 8.12 2.86 -12.46
C ASP A 27 7.28 1.73 -11.85
N THR A 28 6.26 1.30 -12.56
CA THR A 28 5.33 0.24 -12.13
C THR A 28 5.59 -1.09 -12.85
N PRO A 29 5.25 -2.24 -12.24
CA PRO A 29 4.65 -2.42 -10.91
C PRO A 29 5.54 -1.95 -9.77
N VAL A 30 4.91 -1.42 -8.68
CA VAL A 30 5.60 -0.84 -7.54
C VAL A 30 4.98 -1.26 -6.20
N PHE A 31 5.83 -1.41 -5.19
CA PHE A 31 5.41 -1.52 -3.80
C PHE A 31 5.61 -0.17 -3.08
N MET A 32 4.63 0.27 -2.31
CA MET A 32 4.64 1.51 -1.56
C MET A 32 4.86 1.23 -0.08
N GLU A 33 5.90 1.84 0.49
CA GLU A 33 6.26 1.63 1.88
C GLU A 33 5.31 2.38 2.82
N VAL A 34 4.72 1.69 3.79
CA VAL A 34 3.74 2.29 4.70
C VAL A 34 4.43 3.12 5.78
N GLY A 35 4.28 4.44 5.66
CA GLY A 35 4.76 5.46 6.59
C GLY A 35 3.63 6.07 7.43
N THR A 36 3.00 5.28 8.29
CA THR A 36 1.75 5.58 9.02
C THR A 36 1.71 6.96 9.70
N LEU A 37 2.78 7.38 10.36
CA LEU A 37 2.89 8.65 11.10
C LEU A 37 3.98 9.55 10.51
N GLY A 38 4.10 9.60 9.17
CA GLY A 38 5.19 10.33 8.51
C GLY A 38 6.54 9.65 8.68
N THR A 39 6.55 8.34 8.90
CA THR A 39 7.77 7.52 8.94
C THR A 39 7.47 6.07 8.63
N VAL A 40 8.28 5.45 7.78
CA VAL A 40 8.33 4.00 7.64
C VAL A 40 9.01 3.46 8.90
N LYS A 41 8.36 2.53 9.59
CA LYS A 41 8.79 2.07 10.93
C LYS A 41 10.26 1.67 10.96
N ALA A 42 11.01 2.27 11.87
CA ALA A 42 12.45 2.06 12.11
C ALA A 42 13.39 2.52 10.98
N LEU A 43 12.90 3.22 9.95
CA LEU A 43 13.68 3.73 8.84
C LEU A 43 13.67 5.26 8.80
N GLU A 44 14.78 5.83 8.37
CA GLU A 44 14.90 7.22 7.98
C GLU A 44 14.85 7.37 6.45
N PRO A 45 14.64 8.58 5.90
CA PRO A 45 14.56 8.79 4.45
C PRO A 45 15.78 8.28 3.67
N ARG A 46 16.98 8.35 4.26
CA ARG A 46 18.21 7.79 3.65
C ARG A 46 18.08 6.27 3.44
N ASP A 47 17.52 5.54 4.40
CA ASP A 47 17.33 4.08 4.27
C ASP A 47 16.35 3.77 3.13
N LEU A 48 15.31 4.60 2.95
CA LEU A 48 14.35 4.44 1.85
C LEU A 48 15.01 4.65 0.50
N VAL A 49 15.87 5.65 0.37
CA VAL A 49 16.65 5.87 -0.88
C VAL A 49 17.59 4.69 -1.13
N GLU A 50 18.32 4.23 -0.13
CA GLU A 50 19.27 3.10 -0.25
C GLU A 50 18.54 1.78 -0.60
N THR A 51 17.34 1.57 -0.09
CA THR A 51 16.51 0.40 -0.41
C THR A 51 15.71 0.55 -1.70
N LYS A 52 15.86 1.68 -2.41
CA LYS A 52 15.18 2.00 -3.69
C LYS A 52 13.66 2.05 -3.57
N ALA A 53 13.14 2.47 -2.42
CA ALA A 53 11.72 2.80 -2.28
C ALA A 53 11.38 3.97 -3.20
N GLN A 54 10.28 3.87 -3.95
CA GLN A 54 9.86 4.90 -4.89
C GLN A 54 8.73 5.76 -4.34
N VAL A 55 7.86 5.18 -3.51
CA VAL A 55 6.66 5.86 -2.97
C VAL A 55 6.52 5.53 -1.50
N VAL A 56 6.17 6.52 -0.70
CA VAL A 56 5.76 6.31 0.70
C VAL A 56 4.25 6.51 0.82
N LEU A 57 3.58 5.59 1.51
CA LEU A 57 2.16 5.74 1.83
C LEU A 57 1.99 6.33 3.23
N GLY A 58 1.41 7.53 3.29
CA GLY A 58 0.97 8.17 4.54
C GLY A 58 -0.47 7.80 4.89
N THR A 59 -0.82 7.75 6.19
CA THR A 59 -2.20 7.44 6.59
C THR A 59 -2.91 8.67 7.12
N THR A 60 -3.93 9.11 6.39
CA THR A 60 -4.69 10.34 6.66
C THR A 60 -5.28 10.37 8.07
N TYR A 61 -5.91 9.28 8.50
CA TYR A 61 -6.47 9.15 9.85
C TYR A 61 -5.43 9.41 10.95
N HIS A 62 -4.28 8.76 10.87
CA HIS A 62 -3.25 8.90 11.90
C HIS A 62 -2.61 10.28 11.91
N LEU A 63 -2.33 10.84 10.73
CA LEU A 63 -1.74 12.17 10.58
C LEU A 63 -2.72 13.27 11.02
N MET A 64 -4.02 13.08 10.83
CA MET A 64 -5.06 13.98 11.32
C MET A 64 -5.10 14.02 12.85
N LEU A 65 -5.01 12.85 13.51
CA LEU A 65 -4.99 12.78 14.98
C LEU A 65 -3.66 13.27 15.56
N ARG A 66 -2.54 12.97 14.90
CA ARG A 66 -1.20 13.34 15.35
C ARG A 66 -0.21 13.32 14.17
N PRO A 67 0.45 14.42 13.83
CA PRO A 67 0.59 15.65 14.63
C PRO A 67 -0.59 16.63 14.51
N GLY A 68 -1.53 16.39 13.59
CA GLY A 68 -2.66 17.26 13.29
C GLY A 68 -2.42 18.20 12.10
N PRO A 69 -3.50 18.75 11.52
CA PRO A 69 -3.41 19.57 10.30
C PRO A 69 -2.61 20.85 10.50
N GLU A 70 -2.68 21.48 11.67
CA GLU A 70 -2.01 22.76 11.96
C GLU A 70 -0.49 22.60 11.95
N VAL A 71 0.04 21.52 12.56
CA VAL A 71 1.49 21.22 12.57
C VAL A 71 1.99 20.92 11.17
N LEU A 72 1.23 20.12 10.40
CA LEU A 72 1.62 19.80 9.02
C LEU A 72 1.56 21.02 8.11
N ALA A 73 0.56 21.89 8.27
CA ALA A 73 0.47 23.13 7.53
C ALA A 73 1.66 24.07 7.86
N ALA A 74 2.00 24.22 9.14
CA ALA A 74 3.15 25.01 9.59
C ALA A 74 4.49 24.46 9.05
N ALA A 75 4.61 23.12 8.91
CA ALA A 75 5.78 22.48 8.31
C ALA A 75 5.85 22.62 6.78
N GLY A 76 4.77 23.03 6.12
CA GLY A 76 4.66 23.11 4.67
C GLY A 76 4.40 21.76 4.00
N GLY A 77 3.63 20.89 4.68
CA GLY A 77 3.22 19.56 4.19
C GLY A 77 4.12 18.42 4.67
N LEU A 78 3.69 17.19 4.33
CA LEU A 78 4.31 15.97 4.83
C LEU A 78 5.72 15.74 4.26
N HIS A 79 5.98 16.09 3.00
CA HIS A 79 7.30 15.98 2.38
C HIS A 79 8.35 16.72 3.19
N ARG A 80 8.09 17.97 3.53
CA ARG A 80 9.00 18.78 4.34
C ARG A 80 9.09 18.29 5.78
N PHE A 81 7.96 17.89 6.35
CA PHE A 81 7.87 17.42 7.73
C PHE A 81 8.71 16.16 7.96
N MET A 82 8.65 15.17 7.06
CA MET A 82 9.41 13.93 7.18
C MET A 82 10.73 13.91 6.39
N ARG A 83 11.05 14.98 5.65
CA ARG A 83 12.26 15.10 4.82
C ARG A 83 12.36 14.01 3.74
N TRP A 84 11.23 13.71 3.12
CA TRP A 84 11.16 12.79 2.00
C TRP A 84 10.85 13.56 0.72
N ASP A 85 11.76 13.49 -0.26
CA ASP A 85 11.67 14.25 -1.50
C ASP A 85 10.95 13.48 -2.63
N GLY A 86 10.68 12.19 -2.42
CA GLY A 86 9.98 11.33 -3.39
C GLY A 86 8.45 11.39 -3.27
N PRO A 87 7.74 10.69 -4.17
CA PRO A 87 6.28 10.64 -4.17
C PRO A 87 5.66 10.12 -2.87
N ILE A 88 4.54 10.72 -2.47
CA ILE A 88 3.70 10.29 -1.36
C ILE A 88 2.29 10.01 -1.85
N LEU A 89 1.75 8.83 -1.50
CA LEU A 89 0.32 8.53 -1.57
C LEU A 89 -0.28 8.61 -0.17
N THR A 90 -1.48 9.17 -0.02
CA THR A 90 -2.24 9.08 1.23
C THR A 90 -3.50 8.28 1.05
N ASP A 91 -3.77 7.37 2.01
CA ASP A 91 -5.07 6.71 2.10
C ASP A 91 -6.19 7.69 2.46
N SER A 92 -7.43 7.24 2.37
CA SER A 92 -8.61 8.07 2.72
C SER A 92 -8.83 8.23 4.22
N GLY A 93 -8.27 7.35 5.05
CA GLY A 93 -8.59 7.21 6.47
C GLY A 93 -9.84 6.34 6.75
N GLY A 94 -10.60 5.95 5.74
CA GLY A 94 -11.85 5.19 5.89
C GLY A 94 -11.64 3.83 6.57
N PHE A 95 -10.65 3.05 6.14
CA PHE A 95 -10.33 1.76 6.74
C PHE A 95 -9.95 1.86 8.22
N GLN A 96 -9.18 2.88 8.61
CA GLN A 96 -8.73 3.06 9.99
C GLN A 96 -9.88 3.46 10.90
N VAL A 97 -10.79 4.30 10.45
CA VAL A 97 -12.04 4.59 11.18
C VAL A 97 -12.85 3.31 11.36
N PHE A 98 -12.88 2.48 10.32
CA PHE A 98 -13.59 1.21 10.38
C PHE A 98 -12.92 0.20 11.33
N SER A 99 -11.59 0.07 11.33
CA SER A 99 -10.86 -0.96 12.06
C SER A 99 -10.47 -0.57 13.49
N LEU A 100 -10.19 0.71 13.78
CA LEU A 100 -9.59 1.17 15.03
C LEU A 100 -10.56 1.90 15.96
N ALA A 101 -11.61 2.53 15.42
CA ALA A 101 -12.53 3.32 16.24
C ALA A 101 -13.48 2.41 17.05
N LYS A 102 -13.36 2.45 18.38
CA LYS A 102 -14.19 1.64 19.31
C LYS A 102 -15.64 2.08 19.33
N MET A 103 -15.89 3.40 19.28
CA MET A 103 -17.21 4.02 19.21
C MET A 103 -17.30 4.83 17.93
N ARG A 104 -18.15 4.38 17.01
CA ARG A 104 -18.32 5.01 15.70
C ARG A 104 -19.77 5.02 15.28
N LYS A 105 -20.17 6.11 14.65
CA LYS A 105 -21.53 6.28 14.09
C LYS A 105 -21.40 6.70 12.62
N PHE A 106 -21.80 5.82 11.72
CA PHE A 106 -21.87 6.12 10.30
C PHE A 106 -23.13 6.93 9.98
N THR A 107 -22.95 7.93 9.13
CA THR A 107 -24.01 8.70 8.49
C THR A 107 -23.81 8.70 6.97
N GLU A 108 -24.68 9.33 6.23
CA GLU A 108 -24.49 9.49 4.78
C GLU A 108 -23.34 10.48 4.44
N GLU A 109 -23.01 11.38 5.35
CA GLU A 109 -21.95 12.39 5.18
C GLU A 109 -20.56 11.89 5.59
N GLY A 110 -20.48 10.83 6.41
CA GLY A 110 -19.21 10.33 6.93
C GLY A 110 -19.38 9.55 8.24
N CYS A 111 -18.34 9.53 9.06
CA CYS A 111 -18.32 8.81 10.32
C CYS A 111 -17.87 9.70 11.48
N ARG A 112 -18.66 9.71 12.57
CA ARG A 112 -18.25 10.24 13.88
C ARG A 112 -17.59 9.12 14.68
N PHE A 113 -16.45 9.43 15.31
CA PHE A 113 -15.72 8.45 16.10
C PHE A 113 -14.91 9.12 17.21
N ASN A 114 -14.56 8.35 18.23
CA ASN A 114 -13.66 8.80 19.27
C ASN A 114 -12.21 8.35 18.96
N SER A 115 -11.29 9.30 19.09
CA SER A 115 -9.85 9.04 18.94
C SER A 115 -9.41 7.96 19.93
N HIS A 116 -8.63 7.01 19.44
CA HIS A 116 -8.03 5.96 20.27
C HIS A 116 -6.87 6.47 21.14
N LEU A 117 -6.41 7.71 20.91
CA LEU A 117 -5.30 8.33 21.64
C LEU A 117 -5.75 9.01 22.93
N ASP A 118 -6.82 9.78 22.85
CA ASP A 118 -7.27 10.69 23.92
C ASP A 118 -8.79 10.73 24.13
N GLY A 119 -9.54 10.00 23.30
CA GLY A 119 -11.00 9.91 23.41
C GLY A 119 -11.78 11.09 22.83
N HIS A 120 -11.13 12.13 22.29
CA HIS A 120 -11.83 13.24 21.64
C HIS A 120 -12.67 12.76 20.46
N GLU A 121 -13.84 13.39 20.29
CA GLU A 121 -14.71 13.09 19.15
C GLU A 121 -14.19 13.78 17.88
N PHE A 122 -14.14 13.02 16.81
CA PHE A 122 -13.82 13.46 15.46
C PHE A 122 -14.92 13.10 14.47
N PHE A 123 -14.99 13.86 13.39
CA PHE A 123 -15.77 13.52 12.21
C PHE A 123 -14.85 13.39 11.02
N LEU A 124 -14.99 12.32 10.26
CA LEU A 124 -14.27 12.09 9.00
C LEU A 124 -15.26 11.63 7.94
N GLY A 125 -15.32 12.39 6.88
CA GLY A 125 -16.07 12.10 5.68
C GLY A 125 -15.27 12.48 4.44
N PRO A 126 -15.86 12.41 3.26
CA PRO A 126 -15.17 12.73 2.01
C PRO A 126 -14.58 14.15 1.98
N LYS A 127 -15.26 15.14 2.57
CA LYS A 127 -14.77 16.52 2.61
C LYS A 127 -13.56 16.67 3.55
N GLU A 128 -13.67 16.15 4.75
CA GLU A 128 -12.64 16.24 5.79
C GLU A 128 -11.39 15.43 5.37
N SER A 129 -11.60 14.26 4.78
CA SER A 129 -10.49 13.45 4.26
C SER A 129 -9.71 14.19 3.16
N MET A 130 -10.40 14.74 2.17
CA MET A 130 -9.74 15.50 1.10
C MET A 130 -9.09 16.78 1.61
N ALA A 131 -9.71 17.49 2.56
CA ALA A 131 -9.12 18.67 3.19
C ALA A 131 -7.82 18.32 3.94
N MET A 132 -7.81 17.19 4.67
CA MET A 132 -6.60 16.72 5.35
C MET A 132 -5.51 16.30 4.36
N GLN A 133 -5.84 15.56 3.31
CA GLN A 133 -4.89 15.15 2.27
C GLN A 133 -4.32 16.34 1.51
N LYS A 134 -5.10 17.41 1.33
CA LYS A 134 -4.61 18.67 0.79
C LYS A 134 -3.57 19.33 1.71
N VAL A 135 -3.79 19.34 3.03
CA VAL A 135 -2.82 19.86 4.02
C VAL A 135 -1.56 19.00 4.06
N ILE A 136 -1.70 17.68 3.98
CA ILE A 136 -0.59 16.74 3.85
C ILE A 136 0.24 17.06 2.61
N GLY A 137 -0.41 17.43 1.49
CA GLY A 137 0.25 17.74 0.23
C GLY A 137 0.82 16.50 -0.45
N SER A 138 0.16 15.34 -0.32
CA SER A 138 0.55 14.12 -1.01
C SER A 138 0.41 14.24 -2.53
N ASP A 139 1.20 13.49 -3.29
CA ASP A 139 1.10 13.44 -4.76
C ASP A 139 -0.17 12.74 -5.22
N ILE A 140 -0.61 11.74 -4.45
CA ILE A 140 -1.80 10.94 -4.74
C ILE A 140 -2.69 10.92 -3.49
N ALA A 141 -3.92 11.37 -3.64
CA ALA A 141 -4.96 11.33 -2.62
C ALA A 141 -6.01 10.27 -2.97
N MET A 142 -6.38 9.43 -1.99
CA MET A 142 -7.44 8.44 -2.16
C MET A 142 -8.80 9.04 -1.79
N VAL A 143 -9.86 8.75 -2.58
CA VAL A 143 -11.22 9.12 -2.21
C VAL A 143 -11.65 8.41 -0.92
N PHE A 144 -12.58 9.03 -0.16
CA PHE A 144 -13.15 8.38 1.01
C PHE A 144 -14.11 7.27 0.59
N ASP A 145 -13.96 6.09 1.20
CA ASP A 145 -14.70 4.88 0.87
C ASP A 145 -15.19 4.15 2.12
N GLU A 146 -16.10 3.21 1.93
CA GLU A 146 -16.54 2.33 3.00
C GLU A 146 -16.02 0.90 2.78
N CYS A 147 -14.95 0.55 3.48
CA CYS A 147 -14.42 -0.80 3.49
C CYS A 147 -15.30 -1.72 4.34
N LEU A 148 -15.71 -2.86 3.78
CA LEU A 148 -16.52 -3.85 4.47
C LEU A 148 -15.66 -4.93 5.14
N PRO A 149 -16.14 -5.53 6.26
CA PRO A 149 -15.52 -6.74 6.78
C PRO A 149 -15.79 -7.94 5.87
N TYR A 150 -14.98 -8.98 6.03
CA TYR A 150 -15.26 -10.29 5.45
C TYR A 150 -15.63 -11.29 6.59
N PRO A 151 -16.66 -12.12 6.44
CA PRO A 151 -17.68 -12.08 5.39
C PRO A 151 -18.66 -10.90 5.56
N CYS A 152 -19.36 -10.54 4.48
CA CYS A 152 -20.41 -9.54 4.49
C CYS A 152 -21.57 -10.02 3.62
N ASP A 153 -22.82 -9.78 4.07
CA ASP A 153 -23.99 -10.09 3.28
C ASP A 153 -24.18 -9.13 2.09
N ARG A 154 -24.96 -9.56 1.09
CA ARG A 154 -25.14 -8.84 -0.16
C ARG A 154 -25.80 -7.48 0.01
N ASP A 155 -26.85 -7.37 0.83
CA ASP A 155 -27.60 -6.12 1.00
C ASP A 155 -26.71 -5.04 1.63
N ARG A 156 -25.87 -5.46 2.59
CA ARG A 156 -24.87 -4.60 3.22
C ARG A 156 -23.78 -4.18 2.23
N ALA A 157 -23.34 -5.09 1.37
CA ALA A 157 -22.36 -4.80 0.32
C ALA A 157 -22.92 -3.82 -0.73
N GLU A 158 -24.16 -3.99 -1.15
CA GLU A 158 -24.84 -3.10 -2.08
C GLU A 158 -25.00 -1.68 -1.51
N SER A 159 -25.42 -1.56 -0.26
CA SER A 159 -25.52 -0.28 0.45
C SER A 159 -24.17 0.44 0.54
N SER A 160 -23.09 -0.30 0.84
CA SER A 160 -21.73 0.22 0.91
C SER A 160 -21.22 0.71 -0.45
N VAL A 161 -21.46 -0.04 -1.51
CA VAL A 161 -21.10 0.38 -2.89
C VAL A 161 -21.81 1.67 -3.25
N ALA A 162 -23.10 1.77 -2.99
CA ALA A 162 -23.87 2.99 -3.28
C ALA A 162 -23.34 4.21 -2.50
N ARG A 163 -22.94 4.01 -1.23
CA ARG A 163 -22.33 5.06 -0.40
C ARG A 163 -20.94 5.43 -0.88
N THR A 164 -20.10 4.45 -1.19
CA THR A 164 -18.75 4.66 -1.74
C THR A 164 -18.78 5.49 -3.01
N ILE A 165 -19.71 5.20 -3.94
CA ILE A 165 -19.85 5.97 -5.18
C ILE A 165 -20.24 7.43 -4.88
N ARG A 166 -21.23 7.67 -3.98
CA ARG A 166 -21.58 9.03 -3.57
C ARG A 166 -20.42 9.78 -2.93
N TRP A 167 -19.69 9.12 -2.03
CA TRP A 167 -18.52 9.69 -1.36
C TRP A 167 -17.38 9.97 -2.34
N ALA A 168 -17.15 9.11 -3.31
CA ALA A 168 -16.17 9.34 -4.36
C ALA A 168 -16.51 10.59 -5.19
N GLN A 169 -17.79 10.79 -5.55
CA GLN A 169 -18.23 11.98 -6.25
C GLN A 169 -18.04 13.26 -5.42
N VAL A 170 -18.34 13.21 -4.11
CA VAL A 170 -18.10 14.34 -3.19
C VAL A 170 -16.60 14.61 -3.06
N SER A 171 -15.78 13.56 -2.90
CA SER A 171 -14.31 13.69 -2.81
C SER A 171 -13.72 14.35 -4.07
N LYS A 172 -14.14 13.91 -5.27
CA LYS A 172 -13.67 14.48 -6.55
C LYS A 172 -13.96 15.97 -6.69
N GLY A 173 -15.08 16.43 -6.12
CA GLY A 173 -15.46 17.85 -6.14
C GLY A 173 -14.74 18.74 -5.11
N GLN A 174 -13.90 18.16 -4.22
CA GLN A 174 -13.19 18.95 -3.22
C GLN A 174 -11.92 19.58 -3.78
N PRO A 175 -11.49 20.74 -3.23
CA PRO A 175 -10.18 21.33 -3.54
C PRO A 175 -9.05 20.39 -3.10
N HIS A 176 -8.04 20.21 -3.95
CA HIS A 176 -6.83 19.43 -3.67
C HIS A 176 -5.57 20.29 -3.85
N ALA A 177 -4.41 19.77 -3.45
CA ALA A 177 -3.14 20.47 -3.61
C ALA A 177 -2.76 20.57 -5.10
N GLU A 178 -1.93 21.56 -5.44
CA GLU A 178 -1.43 21.70 -6.81
C GLU A 178 -0.65 20.45 -7.21
N GLY A 179 -0.99 19.88 -8.37
CA GLY A 179 -0.37 18.67 -8.86
C GLY A 179 -0.78 17.36 -8.14
N GLN A 180 -1.67 17.42 -7.16
CA GLN A 180 -2.19 16.23 -6.50
C GLN A 180 -3.16 15.48 -7.41
N GLN A 181 -2.89 14.19 -7.61
CA GLN A 181 -3.76 13.26 -8.33
C GLN A 181 -4.79 12.66 -7.37
N VAL A 182 -5.99 12.35 -7.86
CA VAL A 182 -7.06 11.75 -7.04
C VAL A 182 -7.43 10.39 -7.61
N PHE A 183 -7.33 9.35 -6.76
CA PHE A 183 -7.65 7.97 -7.13
C PHE A 183 -8.99 7.53 -6.53
N GLY A 184 -9.83 6.89 -7.37
CA GLY A 184 -11.07 6.22 -6.96
C GLY A 184 -10.79 4.86 -6.31
N ILE A 185 -11.71 4.38 -5.44
CA ILE A 185 -11.59 3.07 -4.80
C ILE A 185 -12.82 2.22 -5.13
N VAL A 186 -12.58 1.10 -5.83
CA VAL A 186 -13.62 0.11 -6.17
C VAL A 186 -13.90 -0.75 -4.95
N GLN A 187 -15.15 -0.79 -4.51
CA GLN A 187 -15.68 -1.65 -3.47
C GLN A 187 -16.70 -2.65 -4.06
N GLY A 188 -17.15 -3.64 -3.29
CA GLY A 188 -18.14 -4.62 -3.72
C GLY A 188 -18.05 -5.97 -3.02
N GLY A 189 -17.13 -6.11 -2.04
CA GLY A 189 -16.89 -7.37 -1.32
C GLY A 189 -16.49 -8.49 -2.29
N VAL A 190 -17.14 -9.63 -2.17
CA VAL A 190 -16.94 -10.82 -3.03
C VAL A 190 -17.98 -10.92 -4.15
N TYR A 191 -18.74 -9.86 -4.43
CA TYR A 191 -19.83 -9.85 -5.39
C TYR A 191 -19.39 -9.19 -6.70
N ASP A 192 -19.19 -9.97 -7.75
CA ASP A 192 -18.64 -9.54 -9.03
C ASP A 192 -19.46 -8.42 -9.69
N ASP A 193 -20.77 -8.53 -9.66
CA ASP A 193 -21.70 -7.53 -10.23
C ASP A 193 -21.64 -6.19 -9.47
N LEU A 194 -21.42 -6.22 -8.15
CA LEU A 194 -21.26 -5.01 -7.34
C LEU A 194 -19.91 -4.34 -7.61
N ARG A 195 -18.83 -5.13 -7.76
CA ARG A 195 -17.51 -4.61 -8.14
C ARG A 195 -17.53 -3.98 -9.54
N ARG A 196 -18.14 -4.67 -10.49
CA ARG A 196 -18.37 -4.12 -11.83
C ARG A 196 -19.12 -2.79 -11.78
N ARG A 197 -20.29 -2.75 -11.12
CA ARG A 197 -21.09 -1.53 -10.96
C ARG A 197 -20.27 -0.40 -10.33
N CYS A 198 -19.54 -0.68 -9.27
CA CYS A 198 -18.70 0.32 -8.61
C CYS A 198 -17.61 0.86 -9.56
N ALA A 199 -16.89 -0.02 -10.26
CA ALA A 199 -15.87 0.37 -11.23
C ALA A 199 -16.44 1.24 -12.36
N GLU A 200 -17.55 0.81 -13.00
CA GLU A 200 -18.20 1.56 -14.08
C GLU A 200 -18.65 2.97 -13.62
N GLU A 201 -19.21 3.11 -12.42
CA GLU A 201 -19.64 4.41 -11.90
C GLU A 201 -18.44 5.31 -11.55
N LEU A 202 -17.38 4.75 -10.95
CA LEU A 202 -16.16 5.51 -10.68
C LEU A 202 -15.47 6.00 -11.97
N VAL A 203 -15.49 5.20 -13.02
CA VAL A 203 -14.96 5.59 -14.35
C VAL A 203 -15.76 6.74 -14.95
N LYS A 204 -17.07 6.78 -14.78
CA LYS A 204 -17.91 7.91 -15.22
C LYS A 204 -17.60 9.20 -14.46
N ILE A 205 -17.28 9.10 -13.15
CA ILE A 205 -16.83 10.26 -12.35
C ILE A 205 -15.48 10.76 -12.85
N GLY A 206 -14.58 9.86 -13.23
CA GLY A 206 -13.27 10.16 -13.82
C GLY A 206 -12.20 10.48 -12.77
N PHE A 207 -11.24 9.56 -12.59
CA PHE A 207 -10.11 9.70 -11.66
C PHE A 207 -8.78 9.56 -12.39
N ASP A 208 -7.69 9.98 -11.73
CA ASP A 208 -6.33 9.88 -12.26
C ASP A 208 -5.77 8.44 -12.15
N GLY A 209 -6.36 7.62 -11.27
CA GLY A 209 -6.08 6.21 -11.08
C GLY A 209 -7.19 5.53 -10.29
N TYR A 210 -7.11 4.21 -10.16
CA TYR A 210 -8.15 3.41 -9.53
C TYR A 210 -7.56 2.35 -8.62
N ALA A 211 -8.07 2.28 -7.38
CA ALA A 211 -7.72 1.23 -6.44
C ALA A 211 -8.82 0.18 -6.35
N ILE A 212 -8.42 -1.05 -6.03
CA ILE A 212 -9.28 -2.18 -5.69
C ILE A 212 -9.19 -2.33 -4.17
N GLY A 213 -10.23 -1.86 -3.50
CA GLY A 213 -10.37 -1.94 -2.04
C GLY A 213 -11.22 -3.12 -1.59
N GLY A 214 -11.39 -3.28 -0.27
CA GLY A 214 -12.15 -4.38 0.32
C GLY A 214 -11.58 -5.76 0.02
N VAL A 215 -10.25 -5.84 -0.12
CA VAL A 215 -9.45 -7.05 -0.25
C VAL A 215 -8.37 -7.05 0.84
N SER A 216 -7.78 -8.22 1.13
CA SER A 216 -6.81 -8.42 2.24
C SER A 216 -7.40 -8.06 3.62
N VAL A 217 -8.71 -8.29 3.80
CA VAL A 217 -9.46 -8.05 5.05
C VAL A 217 -9.86 -9.34 5.77
N GLY A 218 -9.27 -10.49 5.36
CA GLY A 218 -9.48 -11.81 5.98
C GLY A 218 -10.18 -12.84 5.09
N GLU A 219 -10.44 -12.50 3.83
CA GLU A 219 -10.98 -13.40 2.83
C GLU A 219 -9.93 -14.44 2.36
N PRO A 220 -10.37 -15.61 1.84
CA PRO A 220 -9.50 -16.55 1.15
C PRO A 220 -8.81 -15.90 -0.07
N GLU A 221 -7.61 -16.37 -0.39
CA GLU A 221 -6.80 -15.85 -1.48
C GLU A 221 -7.53 -15.86 -2.84
N GLU A 222 -8.31 -16.89 -3.10
CA GLU A 222 -9.11 -17.03 -4.31
C GLU A 222 -10.17 -15.92 -4.44
N CYS A 223 -10.80 -15.52 -3.33
CA CYS A 223 -11.77 -14.43 -3.30
C CYS A 223 -11.11 -13.07 -3.60
N MET A 224 -9.86 -12.88 -3.14
CA MET A 224 -9.10 -11.68 -3.49
C MET A 224 -8.80 -11.63 -4.99
N TYR A 225 -8.36 -12.73 -5.60
CA TYR A 225 -8.12 -12.77 -7.05
C TYR A 225 -9.40 -12.57 -7.86
N GLN A 226 -10.50 -13.19 -7.43
CA GLN A 226 -11.82 -12.97 -8.03
C GLN A 226 -12.21 -11.49 -7.98
N ALA A 227 -11.97 -10.82 -6.85
CA ALA A 227 -12.25 -9.39 -6.72
C ALA A 227 -11.43 -8.53 -7.69
N VAL A 228 -10.17 -8.90 -7.95
CA VAL A 228 -9.34 -8.24 -8.97
C VAL A 228 -9.88 -8.51 -10.37
N ASP A 229 -10.19 -9.77 -10.69
CA ASP A 229 -10.75 -10.19 -11.99
C ASP A 229 -12.10 -9.54 -12.28
N ALA A 230 -12.93 -9.31 -11.25
CA ALA A 230 -14.21 -8.62 -11.34
C ALA A 230 -14.11 -7.08 -11.41
N SER A 231 -12.94 -6.51 -11.20
CA SER A 231 -12.74 -5.05 -11.19
C SER A 231 -11.93 -4.56 -12.40
N VAL A 232 -10.78 -5.18 -12.66
CA VAL A 232 -9.79 -4.73 -13.65
C VAL A 232 -10.36 -4.56 -15.07
N PRO A 233 -11.22 -5.44 -15.62
CA PRO A 233 -11.75 -5.29 -16.98
C PRO A 233 -12.58 -4.02 -17.21
N TYR A 234 -13.10 -3.42 -16.15
CA TYR A 234 -13.94 -2.22 -16.20
C TYR A 234 -13.15 -0.93 -15.91
N LEU A 235 -11.85 -1.02 -15.63
CA LEU A 235 -10.99 0.12 -15.39
C LEU A 235 -10.21 0.54 -16.66
N PRO A 236 -10.00 1.85 -16.90
CA PRO A 236 -9.25 2.33 -18.05
C PRO A 236 -7.84 1.73 -18.12
N LYS A 237 -7.40 1.42 -19.34
CA LYS A 237 -6.04 0.88 -19.56
C LYS A 237 -4.95 1.93 -19.34
N ASP A 238 -5.23 3.18 -19.66
CA ASP A 238 -4.32 4.33 -19.56
C ASP A 238 -4.26 4.94 -18.14
N LYS A 239 -4.76 4.23 -17.13
CA LYS A 239 -4.73 4.65 -15.73
C LYS A 239 -4.06 3.60 -14.85
N PRO A 240 -3.32 4.01 -13.78
CA PRO A 240 -2.73 3.06 -12.85
C PRO A 240 -3.80 2.36 -12.02
N ARG A 241 -3.55 1.08 -11.70
CA ARG A 241 -4.42 0.21 -10.92
C ARG A 241 -3.71 -0.25 -9.66
N TYR A 242 -4.33 -0.05 -8.53
CA TYR A 242 -3.73 -0.26 -7.22
C TYR A 242 -4.56 -1.28 -6.41
N VAL A 243 -3.94 -2.37 -5.93
CA VAL A 243 -4.56 -3.28 -4.96
C VAL A 243 -4.08 -2.93 -3.56
N MET A 244 -5.03 -2.56 -2.70
CA MET A 244 -4.75 -2.03 -1.37
C MET A 244 -4.44 -3.14 -0.36
N GLY A 245 -3.43 -2.92 0.48
CA GLY A 245 -3.12 -3.77 1.64
C GLY A 245 -2.43 -5.10 1.33
N LEU A 246 -1.92 -5.30 0.10
CA LEU A 246 -1.32 -6.55 -0.35
C LEU A 246 0.22 -6.47 -0.37
N GLY A 247 0.90 -7.40 0.36
CA GLY A 247 2.36 -7.38 0.49
C GLY A 247 3.02 -8.77 0.49
N VAL A 248 2.31 -9.81 0.05
CA VAL A 248 2.85 -11.18 -0.11
C VAL A 248 3.31 -11.36 -1.55
N MET A 249 4.57 -11.74 -1.76
CA MET A 249 5.23 -11.72 -3.08
C MET A 249 4.46 -12.50 -4.17
N HIS A 250 4.04 -13.74 -3.89
CA HIS A 250 3.32 -14.54 -4.88
C HIS A 250 1.95 -13.95 -5.22
N GLN A 251 1.24 -13.40 -4.21
CA GLN A 251 -0.05 -12.74 -4.43
C GLN A 251 0.10 -11.46 -5.26
N MET A 252 1.15 -10.66 -5.02
CA MET A 252 1.45 -9.49 -5.83
C MET A 252 1.74 -9.87 -7.29
N ALA A 253 2.56 -10.91 -7.52
CA ALA A 253 2.83 -11.39 -8.89
C ALA A 253 1.57 -11.88 -9.61
N GLU A 254 0.67 -12.59 -8.91
CA GLU A 254 -0.63 -12.99 -9.44
C GLU A 254 -1.53 -11.80 -9.79
N CYS A 255 -1.54 -10.75 -8.96
CA CYS A 255 -2.26 -9.52 -9.26
C CYS A 255 -1.66 -8.75 -10.43
N VAL A 256 -0.32 -8.73 -10.55
CA VAL A 256 0.37 -8.14 -11.72
C VAL A 256 -0.02 -8.89 -13.00
N ALA A 257 -0.08 -10.24 -12.97
CA ALA A 257 -0.57 -11.04 -14.10
C ALA A 257 -1.98 -10.63 -14.57
N ARG A 258 -2.77 -10.02 -13.67
CA ARG A 258 -4.14 -9.50 -13.90
C ARG A 258 -4.18 -8.02 -14.23
N GLY A 259 -3.02 -7.36 -14.40
CA GLY A 259 -2.92 -5.97 -14.84
C GLY A 259 -2.93 -4.94 -13.69
N VAL A 260 -2.51 -5.32 -12.49
CA VAL A 260 -2.32 -4.42 -11.34
C VAL A 260 -0.91 -3.81 -11.35
N ASP A 261 -0.80 -2.54 -10.97
CA ASP A 261 0.43 -1.75 -11.05
C ASP A 261 1.03 -1.38 -9.67
N MET A 262 0.20 -1.24 -8.63
CA MET A 262 0.62 -0.65 -7.36
C MET A 262 0.13 -1.50 -6.18
N PHE A 263 0.94 -1.55 -5.12
CA PHE A 263 0.68 -2.31 -3.91
C PHE A 263 1.21 -1.58 -2.69
N ASP A 264 0.58 -1.82 -1.53
CA ASP A 264 1.10 -1.42 -0.22
C ASP A 264 0.83 -2.50 0.81
N CYS A 265 1.64 -2.57 1.84
CA CYS A 265 1.33 -3.36 3.03
C CYS A 265 2.28 -3.01 4.19
N VAL A 266 1.81 -3.15 5.41
CA VAL A 266 2.64 -3.03 6.62
C VAL A 266 3.49 -4.28 6.90
N ILE A 267 3.30 -5.38 6.15
CA ILE A 267 3.98 -6.67 6.37
C ILE A 267 5.50 -6.52 6.47
N PRO A 268 6.23 -5.85 5.56
CA PRO A 268 7.69 -5.84 5.61
C PRO A 268 8.23 -5.32 6.95
N THR A 269 7.69 -4.20 7.40
CA THR A 269 8.11 -3.59 8.67
C THR A 269 7.52 -4.28 9.89
N ARG A 270 6.29 -4.83 9.77
CA ARG A 270 5.61 -5.52 10.87
C ARG A 270 6.34 -6.81 11.23
N ILE A 271 6.58 -7.70 10.26
CA ILE A 271 7.23 -8.99 10.55
C ILE A 271 8.71 -8.85 10.91
N ALA A 272 9.41 -7.82 10.39
CA ALA A 272 10.77 -7.48 10.82
C ALA A 272 10.82 -7.22 12.33
N ARG A 273 9.88 -6.43 12.86
CA ARG A 273 9.79 -6.16 14.30
C ARG A 273 9.46 -7.38 15.16
N HIS A 274 8.95 -8.46 14.54
CA HIS A 274 8.76 -9.75 15.20
C HIS A 274 9.90 -10.74 14.93
N GLY A 275 10.96 -10.30 14.23
CA GLY A 275 12.16 -11.10 13.99
C GLY A 275 12.07 -12.02 12.77
N THR A 276 11.22 -11.68 11.80
CA THR A 276 11.06 -12.46 10.55
C THR A 276 11.64 -11.68 9.36
N ALA A 277 12.56 -12.31 8.63
CA ALA A 277 13.10 -11.83 7.35
C ALA A 277 12.25 -12.32 6.18
N ILE A 278 12.05 -11.45 5.19
CA ILE A 278 11.52 -11.80 3.87
C ILE A 278 12.70 -12.20 2.98
N THR A 279 12.68 -13.38 2.38
CA THR A 279 13.72 -13.82 1.45
C THR A 279 13.10 -14.36 0.15
N ARG A 280 13.92 -14.52 -0.89
CA ARG A 280 13.49 -15.17 -2.16
C ARG A 280 12.99 -16.61 -1.99
N LYS A 281 13.34 -17.26 -0.87
CA LYS A 281 12.92 -18.64 -0.55
C LYS A 281 11.81 -18.69 0.49
N GLY A 282 11.16 -17.55 0.77
CA GLY A 282 10.11 -17.42 1.78
C GLY A 282 10.59 -16.75 3.06
N ASN A 283 9.74 -16.76 4.08
CA ASN A 283 9.98 -16.10 5.35
C ASN A 283 10.92 -16.90 6.26
N VAL A 284 11.87 -16.22 6.90
CA VAL A 284 12.86 -16.83 7.80
C VAL A 284 12.77 -16.21 9.19
N ALA A 285 12.48 -17.03 10.21
CA ALA A 285 12.51 -16.63 11.60
C ALA A 285 13.95 -16.46 12.08
N ILE A 286 14.43 -15.21 12.20
CA ILE A 286 15.84 -14.91 12.57
C ILE A 286 16.08 -15.18 14.06
N LYS A 287 15.08 -15.09 14.93
CA LYS A 287 15.19 -15.41 16.38
C LYS A 287 15.46 -16.91 16.63
N ALA A 288 15.32 -17.79 15.64
CA ALA A 288 15.50 -19.24 15.81
C ALA A 288 16.90 -19.61 16.32
N ALA A 289 16.96 -20.63 17.21
CA ALA A 289 18.22 -21.07 17.85
C ALA A 289 19.28 -21.56 16.85
N LYS A 290 18.87 -22.14 15.71
CA LYS A 290 19.76 -22.63 14.69
C LYS A 290 20.72 -21.56 14.11
N TRP A 291 20.41 -20.26 14.29
CA TRP A 291 21.20 -19.16 13.78
C TRP A 291 22.24 -18.59 14.79
N ILE A 292 22.38 -19.19 15.97
CA ILE A 292 23.30 -18.68 17.03
C ILE A 292 24.74 -18.54 16.53
N TYR A 293 25.23 -19.51 15.73
CA TYR A 293 26.60 -19.57 15.22
C TYR A 293 26.70 -19.25 13.74
N ASP A 294 25.62 -18.81 13.11
CA ASP A 294 25.58 -18.54 11.66
C ASP A 294 26.27 -17.22 11.31
N GLN A 295 27.41 -17.30 10.66
CA GLN A 295 28.22 -16.16 10.25
C GLN A 295 27.86 -15.63 8.85
N GLY A 296 26.91 -16.25 8.16
CA GLY A 296 26.39 -15.77 6.88
C GLY A 296 25.46 -14.56 7.02
N PRO A 297 25.11 -13.91 5.91
CA PRO A 297 24.14 -12.81 5.89
C PRO A 297 22.71 -13.31 6.16
N VAL A 298 21.76 -12.40 6.38
CA VAL A 298 20.33 -12.75 6.52
C VAL A 298 19.84 -13.50 5.26
N GLU A 299 20.28 -13.07 4.08
CA GLU A 299 20.01 -13.75 2.81
C GLU A 299 21.26 -13.70 1.92
N GLU A 300 21.70 -14.85 1.37
CA GLU A 300 22.81 -14.93 0.45
C GLU A 300 22.54 -14.16 -0.84
N GLY A 301 23.55 -13.38 -1.29
CA GLY A 301 23.44 -12.53 -2.48
C GLY A 301 22.54 -11.30 -2.31
N CYS A 302 22.10 -10.98 -1.10
CA CYS A 302 21.35 -9.75 -0.81
C CYS A 302 22.34 -8.59 -0.59
N GLU A 303 22.11 -7.49 -1.32
CA GLU A 303 22.98 -6.30 -1.30
C GLU A 303 22.52 -5.21 -0.32
N CYS A 304 21.52 -5.47 0.54
CA CYS A 304 21.08 -4.49 1.50
C CYS A 304 22.15 -4.19 2.56
N TYR A 305 22.06 -3.04 3.20
CA TYR A 305 23.01 -2.63 4.27
C TYR A 305 23.16 -3.69 5.37
N CYS A 306 22.07 -4.32 5.78
CA CYS A 306 22.09 -5.39 6.78
C CYS A 306 22.95 -6.58 6.34
N CYS A 307 22.67 -7.15 5.15
CA CYS A 307 23.34 -8.34 4.67
C CYS A 307 24.82 -8.13 4.31
N ARG A 308 25.18 -6.93 3.85
CA ARG A 308 26.58 -6.61 3.51
C ARG A 308 27.48 -6.40 4.74
N ASN A 309 26.91 -6.01 5.88
CA ASN A 309 27.70 -5.57 7.03
C ASN A 309 27.55 -6.44 8.27
N PHE A 310 26.50 -7.27 8.38
CA PHE A 310 26.17 -8.00 9.60
C PHE A 310 25.85 -9.46 9.33
N THR A 311 26.25 -10.32 10.26
CA THR A 311 25.94 -11.74 10.22
C THR A 311 24.54 -12.03 10.76
N ARG A 312 23.96 -13.12 10.34
CA ARG A 312 22.67 -13.61 10.85
C ARG A 312 22.73 -13.87 12.35
N SER A 313 23.85 -14.37 12.86
CA SER A 313 24.12 -14.55 14.29
C SER A 313 24.01 -13.23 15.05
N TYR A 314 24.63 -12.16 14.56
CA TYR A 314 24.59 -10.85 15.21
C TYR A 314 23.20 -10.24 15.19
N VAL A 315 22.51 -10.25 14.03
CA VAL A 315 21.13 -9.76 13.93
C VAL A 315 20.20 -10.54 14.87
N ARG A 316 20.37 -11.89 14.92
CA ARG A 316 19.66 -12.74 15.87
C ARG A 316 19.90 -12.31 17.33
N HIS A 317 21.17 -12.07 17.71
CA HIS A 317 21.52 -11.63 19.06
C HIS A 317 20.79 -10.34 19.41
N LEU A 318 20.85 -9.30 18.55
CA LEU A 318 20.18 -8.03 18.77
C LEU A 318 18.65 -8.20 18.96
N LEU A 319 18.02 -9.02 18.13
CA LEU A 319 16.58 -9.30 18.21
C LEU A 319 16.20 -10.11 19.47
N ALA A 320 17.11 -10.95 19.97
CA ALA A 320 16.90 -11.72 21.20
C ALA A 320 17.05 -10.88 22.47
N CYS A 321 17.83 -9.80 22.38
CA CYS A 321 18.02 -8.81 23.44
C CYS A 321 17.10 -7.59 23.31
N ASP A 322 16.14 -7.62 22.38
CA ASP A 322 15.20 -6.54 22.05
C ASP A 322 15.90 -5.19 21.73
N GLU A 323 17.11 -5.26 21.17
CA GLU A 323 17.87 -4.08 20.73
C GLU A 323 17.23 -3.44 19.50
N ILE A 324 17.04 -2.12 19.54
CA ILE A 324 16.42 -1.34 18.46
C ILE A 324 17.16 -1.51 17.14
N LEU A 325 18.50 -1.61 17.18
CA LEU A 325 19.31 -1.82 15.97
C LEU A 325 18.93 -3.11 15.24
N GLY A 326 18.61 -4.18 15.97
CA GLY A 326 18.14 -5.45 15.36
C GLY A 326 16.87 -5.27 14.56
N LEU A 327 15.90 -4.53 15.11
CA LEU A 327 14.64 -4.21 14.44
C LEU A 327 14.88 -3.37 13.18
N ARG A 328 15.76 -2.35 13.28
CA ARG A 328 16.10 -1.48 12.14
C ARG A 328 16.78 -2.27 11.03
N LEU A 329 17.82 -3.05 11.33
CA LEU A 329 18.57 -3.84 10.36
C LEU A 329 17.66 -4.81 9.59
N LEU A 330 16.78 -5.50 10.31
CA LEU A 330 15.86 -6.44 9.68
C LEU A 330 14.77 -5.72 8.87
N THR A 331 14.35 -4.53 9.29
CA THR A 331 13.40 -3.71 8.51
C THR A 331 14.05 -3.23 7.21
N ILE A 332 15.31 -2.76 7.23
CA ILE A 332 16.07 -2.40 6.03
C ILE A 332 16.13 -3.60 5.06
N HIS A 333 16.43 -4.80 5.59
CA HIS A 333 16.47 -6.00 4.77
C HIS A 333 15.13 -6.31 4.10
N ASN A 334 14.03 -6.30 4.86
CA ASN A 334 12.70 -6.64 4.34
C ASN A 334 12.20 -5.64 3.30
N VAL A 335 12.40 -4.34 3.53
CA VAL A 335 12.05 -3.29 2.57
C VAL A 335 12.86 -3.44 1.29
N HIS A 336 14.19 -3.66 1.41
CA HIS A 336 15.05 -3.93 0.27
C HIS A 336 14.61 -5.18 -0.50
N ALA A 337 14.27 -6.26 0.20
CA ALA A 337 13.83 -7.51 -0.42
C ALA A 337 12.58 -7.32 -1.29
N LEU A 338 11.58 -6.55 -0.83
CA LEU A 338 10.39 -6.27 -1.61
C LEU A 338 10.66 -5.33 -2.79
N ASN A 339 11.45 -4.28 -2.60
CA ASN A 339 11.81 -3.38 -3.71
C ASN A 339 12.63 -4.10 -4.79
N ARG A 340 13.53 -5.00 -4.39
CA ARG A 340 14.27 -5.87 -5.32
C ARG A 340 13.32 -6.82 -6.06
N PHE A 341 12.37 -7.43 -5.34
CA PHE A 341 11.35 -8.27 -5.96
C PHE A 341 10.55 -7.51 -7.02
N MET A 342 10.13 -6.27 -6.75
CA MET A 342 9.46 -5.43 -7.73
C MET A 342 10.36 -5.07 -8.92
N ALA A 343 11.65 -4.86 -8.69
CA ALA A 343 12.60 -4.62 -9.76
C ALA A 343 12.80 -5.87 -10.66
N ASP A 344 12.98 -7.05 -10.05
CA ASP A 344 13.08 -8.34 -10.76
C ASP A 344 11.80 -8.61 -11.57
N LEU A 345 10.62 -8.30 -11.02
CA LEU A 345 9.33 -8.44 -11.68
C LEU A 345 9.22 -7.51 -12.90
N ARG A 346 9.57 -6.23 -12.77
CA ARG A 346 9.59 -5.29 -13.91
C ARG A 346 10.55 -5.76 -15.00
N GLU A 347 11.72 -6.26 -14.62
CA GLU A 347 12.69 -6.78 -15.60
C GLU A 347 12.17 -8.02 -16.33
N SER A 348 11.49 -8.92 -15.64
CA SER A 348 10.87 -10.09 -16.27
C SER A 348 9.77 -9.72 -17.29
N ILE A 349 8.98 -8.67 -17.01
CA ILE A 349 8.00 -8.15 -17.97
C ILE A 349 8.73 -7.55 -19.18
N ARG A 350 9.76 -6.71 -18.96
CA ARG A 350 10.54 -6.09 -20.05
C ARG A 350 11.20 -7.12 -20.99
N ALA A 351 11.59 -8.26 -20.44
CA ALA A 351 12.23 -9.35 -21.17
C ALA A 351 11.25 -10.36 -21.78
N ASP A 352 9.93 -10.13 -21.72
CA ASP A 352 8.87 -11.08 -22.10
C ASP A 352 8.98 -12.46 -21.41
N ALA A 353 9.59 -12.49 -20.21
CA ALA A 353 9.83 -13.68 -19.39
C ALA A 353 8.96 -13.74 -18.13
N PHE A 354 7.92 -12.90 -18.05
CA PHE A 354 7.08 -12.79 -16.84
C PHE A 354 6.37 -14.10 -16.47
N GLY A 355 5.96 -14.89 -17.46
CA GLY A 355 5.32 -16.20 -17.20
C GLY A 355 6.25 -17.17 -16.46
N ASP A 356 7.54 -17.21 -16.80
CA ASP A 356 8.53 -18.05 -16.13
C ASP A 356 8.84 -17.52 -14.71
N PHE A 357 8.94 -16.20 -14.58
CA PHE A 357 9.09 -15.55 -13.27
C PHE A 357 7.90 -15.87 -12.35
N LEU A 358 6.66 -15.77 -12.85
CA LEU A 358 5.45 -16.10 -12.10
C LEU A 358 5.44 -17.58 -11.65
N ALA A 359 5.83 -18.50 -12.54
CA ALA A 359 5.93 -19.91 -12.19
C ALA A 359 6.95 -20.16 -11.07
N GLN A 360 8.11 -19.48 -11.13
CA GLN A 360 9.11 -19.52 -10.06
C GLN A 360 8.58 -18.97 -8.74
N VAL A 361 7.92 -17.82 -8.77
CA VAL A 361 7.38 -17.16 -7.56
C VAL A 361 6.27 -18.00 -6.90
N ARG A 362 5.47 -18.73 -7.67
CA ARG A 362 4.49 -19.71 -7.15
C ARG A 362 5.14 -20.81 -6.31
N SER A 363 6.39 -21.16 -6.58
CA SER A 363 7.12 -22.14 -5.78
C SER A 363 7.56 -21.61 -4.41
N TYR A 364 7.52 -20.30 -4.17
CA TYR A 364 7.84 -19.65 -2.88
C TYR A 364 6.68 -19.66 -1.88
N ARG A 365 5.59 -20.38 -2.17
CA ARG A 365 4.47 -20.53 -1.23
C ARG A 365 4.96 -21.22 0.05
N ASN A 366 4.87 -20.51 1.15
CA ASN A 366 5.08 -21.02 2.51
C ASN A 366 3.74 -21.31 3.16
#